data_198b6f6f62c377ce51ae1d7a9736b683
#
_entry.id   198b6f6f62c377ce51ae1d7a9736b683
#
_cell.length_a   1.000
_cell.length_b   1.000
_cell.length_c   1.000
_cell.angle_alpha   90.00
_cell.angle_beta   90.00
_cell.angle_gamma   90.00
#
_symmetry.space_group_name_H-M   'P 1'
#
loop_
_entity.id
_entity.type
_entity.pdbx_description
1 polymer ?
#
loop_
_entity_poly.entity_id
_entity_poly.type
_entity_poly.pdbx_seq_one_letter_code
_entity_poly.pdbx_strand_id
1 'polypeptide(L)'
;QCEQAESRAVLEAALSKLLSIVSVHDILSRGRAGESVSCLSLLHALADNARQLLSESQHISITLCGDDIPLSPEQMPAVAIVISELVTNAIRHAFPGGRRGHISVSCMAGLRYSFIMVEDDGAGYDPHTASDGNGIVICSSTVEEKLHGTLQFRTGPAGTCAVFSMLTPAHETE
;
A
#
# COMPACT_ATOMS: atom_id res chain seq x y z
N GLN A 1 27.23 4.81 12.32
CA GLN A 1 26.34 5.41 11.26
C GLN A 1 25.40 4.39 10.65
N CYS A 2 25.81 3.12 10.44
CA CYS A 2 24.95 2.06 9.88
C CYS A 2 23.82 1.70 10.84
N GLU A 3 24.13 1.52 12.12
CA GLU A 3 23.18 1.14 13.19
C GLU A 3 22.09 2.21 13.45
N GLN A 4 22.42 3.48 13.29
CA GLN A 4 21.46 4.60 13.38
C GLN A 4 20.52 4.65 12.17
N ALA A 5 20.99 4.31 10.98
CA ALA A 5 20.18 4.27 9.77
C ALA A 5 19.19 3.11 9.83
N GLU A 6 19.61 1.96 10.33
CA GLU A 6 18.78 0.76 10.50
C GLU A 6 17.69 0.97 11.56
N SER A 7 18.05 1.55 12.71
CA SER A 7 17.11 1.92 13.76
C SER A 7 16.07 2.93 13.28
N ARG A 8 16.48 3.91 12.48
CA ARG A 8 15.57 4.90 11.88
C ARG A 8 14.59 4.25 10.92
N ALA A 9 15.06 3.34 10.06
CA ALA A 9 14.21 2.62 9.12
C ALA A 9 13.14 1.78 9.83
N VAL A 10 13.49 1.11 10.94
CA VAL A 10 12.53 0.35 11.76
C VAL A 10 11.47 1.27 12.38
N LEU A 11 11.88 2.42 12.92
CA LEU A 11 10.96 3.41 13.50
C LEU A 11 10.00 3.99 12.46
N GLU A 12 10.48 4.31 11.27
CA GLU A 12 9.64 4.81 10.17
C GLU A 12 8.64 3.75 9.69
N ALA A 13 9.04 2.46 9.65
CA ALA A 13 8.11 1.37 9.35
C ALA A 13 7.02 1.24 10.41
N ALA A 14 7.40 1.29 11.69
CA ALA A 14 6.45 1.22 12.79
C ALA A 14 5.48 2.41 12.76
N LEU A 15 5.98 3.61 12.51
CA LEU A 15 5.17 4.82 12.40
C LEU A 15 4.17 4.73 11.23
N SER A 16 4.61 4.26 10.07
CA SER A 16 3.73 4.05 8.91
C SER A 16 2.57 3.10 9.25
N LYS A 17 2.85 1.99 9.93
CA LYS A 17 1.82 1.04 10.38
C LYS A 17 0.84 1.66 11.37
N LEU A 18 1.33 2.41 12.35
CA LEU A 18 0.48 3.10 13.31
C LEU A 18 -0.42 4.13 12.64
N LEU A 19 0.12 4.94 11.72
CA LEU A 19 -0.66 5.92 10.97
C LEU A 19 -1.75 5.25 10.12
N SER A 20 -1.45 4.10 9.53
CA SER A 20 -2.44 3.31 8.77
C SER A 20 -3.58 2.82 9.66
N ILE A 21 -3.27 2.33 10.87
CA ILE A 21 -4.27 1.89 11.85
C ILE A 21 -5.16 3.06 12.28
N VAL A 22 -4.56 4.22 12.56
CA VAL A 22 -5.31 5.43 12.92
C VAL A 22 -6.25 5.86 11.79
N SER A 23 -5.75 5.88 10.55
CA SER A 23 -6.58 6.23 9.38
C SER A 23 -7.76 5.29 9.19
N VAL A 24 -7.53 3.97 9.32
CA VAL A 24 -8.60 2.98 9.28
C VAL A 24 -9.64 3.23 10.38
N HIS A 25 -9.18 3.44 11.61
CA HIS A 25 -10.07 3.72 12.75
C HIS A 25 -10.89 4.99 12.51
N ASP A 26 -10.28 6.07 12.03
CA ASP A 26 -10.97 7.34 11.77
C ASP A 26 -12.03 7.20 10.67
N ILE A 27 -11.74 6.47 9.61
CA ILE A 27 -12.68 6.23 8.52
C ILE A 27 -13.84 5.36 9.00
N LEU A 28 -13.56 4.27 9.72
CA LEU A 28 -14.61 3.39 10.28
C LEU A 28 -15.47 4.09 11.31
N SER A 29 -14.92 5.00 12.10
CA SER A 29 -15.67 5.75 13.12
C SER A 29 -16.62 6.81 12.55
N ARG A 30 -16.39 7.25 11.31
CA ARG A 30 -17.27 8.19 10.58
C ARG A 30 -18.38 7.50 9.81
N GLY A 31 -18.19 6.21 9.44
CA GLY A 31 -19.19 5.38 8.78
C GLY A 31 -20.22 4.82 9.76
N ARG A 32 -21.35 4.35 9.24
CA ARG A 32 -22.30 3.57 10.03
C ARG A 32 -21.78 2.14 10.16
N ALA A 33 -22.09 1.51 11.29
CA ALA A 33 -21.69 0.14 11.52
C ALA A 33 -22.24 -0.78 10.42
N GLY A 34 -21.34 -1.50 9.72
CA GLY A 34 -21.71 -2.44 8.65
C GLY A 34 -21.77 -1.84 7.25
N GLU A 35 -21.65 -0.53 7.07
CA GLU A 35 -21.60 0.06 5.73
C GLU A 35 -20.21 -0.16 5.08
N SER A 36 -20.22 -0.37 3.76
CA SER A 36 -18.99 -0.41 2.97
C SER A 36 -18.32 0.96 2.91
N VAL A 37 -17.01 0.96 2.89
CA VAL A 37 -16.19 2.16 2.86
C VAL A 37 -15.56 2.32 1.48
N SER A 38 -15.49 3.55 0.99
CA SER A 38 -14.80 3.89 -0.25
C SER A 38 -13.30 3.55 -0.18
N CYS A 39 -12.82 2.71 -1.10
CA CYS A 39 -11.40 2.43 -1.25
C CYS A 39 -10.61 3.70 -1.56
N LEU A 40 -11.12 4.57 -2.43
CA LEU A 40 -10.47 5.84 -2.75
C LEU A 40 -10.29 6.73 -1.52
N SER A 41 -11.28 6.78 -0.62
CA SER A 41 -11.15 7.52 0.64
C SER A 41 -10.02 6.98 1.51
N LEU A 42 -9.89 5.65 1.59
CA LEU A 42 -8.77 5.01 2.28
C LEU A 42 -7.43 5.34 1.62
N LEU A 43 -7.34 5.24 0.28
CA LEU A 43 -6.13 5.56 -0.46
C LEU A 43 -5.67 7.00 -0.25
N HIS A 44 -6.60 7.96 -0.26
CA HIS A 44 -6.27 9.36 0.02
C HIS A 44 -5.64 9.53 1.40
N ALA A 45 -6.23 8.94 2.44
CA ALA A 45 -5.68 9.01 3.79
C ALA A 45 -4.28 8.36 3.89
N LEU A 46 -4.09 7.20 3.25
CA LEU A 46 -2.79 6.51 3.23
C LEU A 46 -1.73 7.28 2.44
N ALA A 47 -2.09 7.88 1.32
CA ALA A 47 -1.18 8.71 0.53
C ALA A 47 -0.76 9.98 1.29
N ASP A 48 -1.66 10.61 2.04
CA ASP A 48 -1.35 11.76 2.88
C ASP A 48 -0.38 11.37 4.01
N ASN A 49 -0.58 10.21 4.64
CA ASN A 49 0.37 9.67 5.62
C ASN A 49 1.74 9.40 4.98
N ALA A 50 1.77 8.78 3.80
CA ALA A 50 3.01 8.49 3.09
C ALA A 50 3.77 9.77 2.71
N ARG A 51 3.05 10.83 2.29
CA ARG A 51 3.66 12.15 2.01
C ARG A 51 4.31 12.77 3.24
N GLN A 52 3.75 12.57 4.43
CA GLN A 52 4.34 13.05 5.69
C GLN A 52 5.65 12.34 6.05
N LEU A 53 5.88 11.13 5.55
CA LEU A 53 7.12 10.39 5.75
C LEU A 53 8.24 10.83 4.79
N LEU A 54 7.90 11.56 3.72
CA LEU A 54 8.89 12.07 2.77
C LEU A 54 9.70 13.19 3.41
N SER A 55 11.03 13.09 3.31
CA SER A 55 11.92 14.20 3.68
C SER A 55 11.91 15.29 2.59
N GLU A 56 12.27 16.53 2.96
CA GLU A 56 12.36 17.65 2.00
C GLU A 56 13.30 17.38 0.82
N SER A 57 14.26 16.48 0.99
CA SER A 57 15.20 16.07 -0.05
C SER A 57 14.67 14.99 -1.00
N GLN A 58 13.54 14.36 -0.67
CA GLN A 58 12.93 13.33 -1.49
C GLN A 58 11.88 13.94 -2.42
N HIS A 59 12.19 14.00 -3.70
CA HIS A 59 11.29 14.52 -4.74
C HIS A 59 10.42 13.38 -5.32
N ILE A 60 9.59 12.76 -4.49
CA ILE A 60 8.70 11.67 -4.87
C ILE A 60 7.27 12.20 -4.94
N SER A 61 6.60 11.97 -6.07
CA SER A 61 5.17 12.26 -6.25
C SER A 61 4.35 10.98 -6.07
N ILE A 62 3.18 11.10 -5.44
CA ILE A 62 2.24 9.98 -5.25
C ILE A 62 0.92 10.36 -5.91
N THR A 63 0.45 9.56 -6.88
CA THR A 63 -0.83 9.72 -7.53
C THR A 63 -1.77 8.54 -7.26
N LEU A 64 -3.05 8.85 -7.25
CA LEU A 64 -4.13 7.89 -7.04
C LEU A 64 -5.08 7.96 -8.24
N CYS A 65 -5.51 6.81 -8.74
CA CYS A 65 -6.44 6.76 -9.86
C CYS A 65 -7.28 5.46 -9.84
N GLY A 66 -8.26 5.39 -10.72
CA GLY A 66 -9.08 4.20 -10.93
C GLY A 66 -10.46 4.27 -10.31
N ASP A 67 -11.06 3.10 -10.14
CA ASP A 67 -12.42 2.95 -9.68
C ASP A 67 -12.53 3.08 -8.16
N ASP A 68 -13.65 3.58 -7.68
CA ASP A 68 -13.95 3.52 -6.25
C ASP A 68 -14.57 2.16 -5.90
N ILE A 69 -13.78 1.33 -5.23
CA ILE A 69 -14.18 -0.02 -4.84
C ILE A 69 -14.77 0.04 -3.43
N PRO A 70 -15.98 -0.49 -3.20
CA PRO A 70 -16.49 -0.64 -1.83
C PRO A 70 -15.64 -1.66 -1.06
N LEU A 71 -15.20 -1.31 0.13
CA LEU A 71 -14.51 -2.20 1.06
C LEU A 71 -15.42 -2.54 2.23
N SER A 72 -15.47 -3.82 2.58
CA SER A 72 -16.11 -4.19 3.86
C SER A 72 -15.24 -3.71 5.04
N PRO A 73 -15.86 -3.48 6.22
CA PRO A 73 -15.10 -3.13 7.43
C PRO A 73 -14.00 -4.15 7.79
N GLU A 74 -14.17 -5.40 7.38
CA GLU A 74 -13.20 -6.48 7.61
C GLU A 74 -12.03 -6.45 6.63
N GLN A 75 -12.26 -6.04 5.38
CA GLN A 75 -11.22 -5.92 4.35
C GLN A 75 -10.35 -4.68 4.53
N MET A 76 -10.93 -3.62 5.04
CA MET A 76 -10.29 -2.31 5.11
C MET A 76 -8.93 -2.31 5.85
N PRO A 77 -8.78 -2.92 7.05
CA PRO A 77 -7.49 -2.98 7.72
C PRO A 77 -6.44 -3.76 6.92
N ALA A 78 -6.85 -4.85 6.27
CA ALA A 78 -5.97 -5.67 5.44
C ALA A 78 -5.47 -4.90 4.22
N VAL A 79 -6.36 -4.22 3.51
CA VAL A 79 -6.01 -3.35 2.36
C VAL A 79 -5.07 -2.23 2.80
N ALA A 80 -5.35 -1.58 3.94
CA ALA A 80 -4.50 -0.51 4.47
C ALA A 80 -3.08 -0.99 4.78
N ILE A 81 -2.93 -2.14 5.42
CA ILE A 81 -1.62 -2.73 5.73
C ILE A 81 -0.83 -3.01 4.45
N VAL A 82 -1.46 -3.70 3.48
CA VAL A 82 -0.78 -4.08 2.24
C VAL A 82 -0.32 -2.84 1.46
N ILE A 83 -1.20 -1.85 1.25
CA ILE A 83 -0.86 -0.62 0.52
C ILE A 83 0.24 0.16 1.24
N SER A 84 0.13 0.32 2.56
CA SER A 84 1.14 1.05 3.34
C SER A 84 2.51 0.41 3.25
N GLU A 85 2.62 -0.91 3.32
CA GLU A 85 3.88 -1.64 3.16
C GLU A 85 4.44 -1.46 1.75
N LEU A 86 3.61 -1.62 0.71
CA LEU A 86 4.06 -1.49 -0.68
C LEU A 86 4.55 -0.06 -0.99
N VAL A 87 3.79 0.97 -0.58
CA VAL A 87 4.16 2.38 -0.78
C VAL A 87 5.41 2.73 0.02
N THR A 88 5.51 2.29 1.28
CA THR A 88 6.69 2.54 2.12
C THR A 88 7.93 1.86 1.55
N ASN A 89 7.79 0.65 1.01
CA ASN A 89 8.88 -0.04 0.34
C ASN A 89 9.36 0.72 -0.90
N ALA A 90 8.44 1.24 -1.72
CA ALA A 90 8.78 2.08 -2.87
C ALA A 90 9.53 3.35 -2.43
N ILE A 91 9.04 4.09 -1.42
CA ILE A 91 9.70 5.29 -0.89
C ILE A 91 11.12 5.00 -0.43
N ARG A 92 11.35 3.86 0.21
CA ARG A 92 12.66 3.52 0.81
C ARG A 92 13.66 2.99 -0.18
N HIS A 93 13.20 2.20 -1.14
CA HIS A 93 14.08 1.35 -1.94
C HIS A 93 14.12 1.72 -3.42
N ALA A 94 13.04 2.31 -3.95
CA ALA A 94 12.95 2.57 -5.38
C ALA A 94 13.80 3.76 -5.85
N PHE A 95 14.12 4.73 -4.96
CA PHE A 95 14.72 6.00 -5.33
C PHE A 95 16.05 6.27 -4.62
N PRO A 96 17.08 5.44 -4.85
CA PRO A 96 18.37 5.61 -4.20
C PRO A 96 19.04 6.95 -4.59
N GLY A 97 19.78 7.54 -3.66
CA GLY A 97 20.54 8.78 -3.90
C GLY A 97 19.69 10.05 -4.06
N GLY A 98 18.41 10.05 -3.62
CA GLY A 98 17.53 11.20 -3.74
C GLY A 98 16.99 11.42 -5.17
N ARG A 99 17.01 10.40 -6.01
CA ARG A 99 16.40 10.42 -7.34
C ARG A 99 14.95 10.90 -7.26
N ARG A 100 14.55 11.75 -8.19
CA ARG A 100 13.12 12.08 -8.40
C ARG A 100 12.38 10.83 -8.84
N GLY A 101 11.14 10.68 -8.37
CA GLY A 101 10.35 9.52 -8.68
C GLY A 101 8.85 9.73 -8.58
N HIS A 102 8.16 8.73 -9.08
CA HIS A 102 6.72 8.69 -9.09
C HIS A 102 6.23 7.35 -8.58
N ILE A 103 5.26 7.39 -7.68
CA ILE A 103 4.51 6.22 -7.21
C ILE A 103 3.07 6.41 -7.61
N SER A 104 2.49 5.44 -8.28
CA SER A 104 1.06 5.41 -8.60
C SER A 104 0.36 4.28 -7.85
N VAL A 105 -0.82 4.58 -7.32
CA VAL A 105 -1.72 3.58 -6.75
C VAL A 105 -3.01 3.61 -7.52
N SER A 106 -3.38 2.50 -8.13
CA SER A 106 -4.58 2.41 -8.94
C SER A 106 -5.49 1.27 -8.51
N CYS A 107 -6.80 1.49 -8.65
CA CYS A 107 -7.84 0.53 -8.34
C CYS A 107 -8.63 0.18 -9.60
N MET A 108 -8.96 -1.10 -9.74
CA MET A 108 -9.81 -1.61 -10.81
C MET A 108 -10.90 -2.50 -10.22
N ALA A 109 -12.13 -2.07 -10.35
CA ALA A 109 -13.29 -2.84 -9.90
C ALA A 109 -13.54 -4.04 -10.84
N GLY A 110 -13.86 -5.18 -10.27
CA GLY A 110 -14.25 -6.37 -11.00
C GLY A 110 -15.46 -7.04 -10.38
N LEU A 111 -16.14 -7.89 -11.14
CA LEU A 111 -17.38 -8.56 -10.70
C LEU A 111 -17.14 -9.50 -9.52
N ARG A 112 -16.07 -10.25 -9.55
CA ARG A 112 -15.72 -11.22 -8.50
C ARG A 112 -14.48 -10.85 -7.73
N TYR A 113 -13.50 -10.30 -8.43
CA TYR A 113 -12.25 -9.83 -7.84
C TYR A 113 -11.99 -8.41 -8.30
N SER A 114 -11.67 -7.56 -7.37
CA SER A 114 -11.15 -6.23 -7.62
C SER A 114 -9.62 -6.26 -7.44
N PHE A 115 -8.93 -5.33 -8.10
CA PHE A 115 -7.46 -5.29 -8.11
C PHE A 115 -6.98 -3.93 -7.64
N ILE A 116 -5.90 -3.95 -6.87
CA ILE A 116 -5.17 -2.75 -6.49
C ILE A 116 -3.72 -2.93 -6.93
N MET A 117 -3.18 -1.91 -7.57
CA MET A 117 -1.85 -1.90 -8.14
C MET A 117 -1.06 -0.73 -7.57
N VAL A 118 0.15 -1.01 -7.12
CA VAL A 118 1.13 -0.03 -6.66
C VAL A 118 2.34 -0.11 -7.59
N GLU A 119 2.64 0.97 -8.28
CA GLU A 119 3.75 1.05 -9.24
C GLU A 119 4.69 2.19 -8.86
N ASP A 120 5.98 1.96 -8.98
CA ASP A 120 7.02 2.97 -8.93
C ASP A 120 7.85 2.99 -10.22
N ASP A 121 8.39 4.16 -10.59
CA ASP A 121 9.32 4.33 -11.70
C ASP A 121 10.79 4.30 -11.24
N GLY A 122 11.05 3.61 -10.15
CA GLY A 122 12.33 3.54 -9.49
C GLY A 122 13.37 2.65 -10.18
N ALA A 123 14.36 2.25 -9.39
CA ALA A 123 15.45 1.40 -9.88
C ALA A 123 15.06 -0.08 -10.00
N GLY A 124 13.87 -0.46 -9.48
CA GLY A 124 13.52 -1.85 -9.27
C GLY A 124 14.38 -2.52 -8.20
N TYR A 125 14.17 -3.80 -8.00
CA TYR A 125 15.00 -4.62 -7.12
C TYR A 125 15.27 -5.98 -7.77
N ASP A 126 16.35 -6.63 -7.34
CA ASP A 126 16.61 -8.01 -7.74
C ASP A 126 15.94 -8.95 -6.71
N PRO A 127 14.96 -9.76 -7.12
CA PRO A 127 14.29 -10.68 -6.22
C PRO A 127 15.23 -11.71 -5.56
N HIS A 128 16.40 -11.96 -6.18
CA HIS A 128 17.38 -12.92 -5.67
C HIS A 128 18.34 -12.31 -4.63
N THR A 129 18.45 -10.97 -4.60
CA THR A 129 19.34 -10.25 -3.67
C THR A 129 18.55 -9.45 -2.63
N ALA A 130 17.23 -9.34 -2.78
CA ALA A 130 16.39 -8.68 -1.82
C ALA A 130 16.44 -9.46 -0.50
N SER A 131 17.19 -8.92 0.46
CA SER A 131 17.21 -9.44 1.82
C SER A 131 15.80 -9.35 2.39
N ASP A 132 15.33 -10.48 2.83
CA ASP A 132 14.02 -10.79 3.39
C ASP A 132 13.42 -9.68 4.28
N GLY A 133 12.77 -8.72 3.66
CA GLY A 133 11.89 -7.84 4.40
C GLY A 133 10.64 -8.62 4.80
N ASN A 134 10.42 -8.84 6.09
CA ASN A 134 9.19 -9.45 6.64
C ASN A 134 7.90 -8.79 6.08
N GLY A 135 8.00 -7.58 5.53
CA GLY A 135 6.90 -6.82 4.96
C GLY A 135 6.21 -7.53 3.78
N ILE A 136 6.97 -8.07 2.82
CA ILE A 136 6.40 -8.77 1.66
C ILE A 136 5.69 -10.06 2.09
N VAL A 137 6.27 -10.79 3.04
CA VAL A 137 5.67 -12.02 3.59
C VAL A 137 4.35 -11.68 4.30
N ILE A 138 4.32 -10.61 5.09
CA ILE A 138 3.12 -10.11 5.76
C ILE A 138 2.06 -9.70 4.71
N CYS A 139 2.46 -9.00 3.65
CA CYS A 139 1.54 -8.64 2.57
C CYS A 139 0.93 -9.87 1.91
N SER A 140 1.76 -10.86 1.55
CA SER A 140 1.27 -12.09 0.89
C SER A 140 0.29 -12.85 1.78
N SER A 141 0.64 -13.11 3.05
CA SER A 141 -0.27 -13.79 3.98
C SER A 141 -1.55 -12.99 4.24
N THR A 142 -1.45 -11.66 4.36
CA THR A 142 -2.62 -10.80 4.54
C THR A 142 -3.56 -10.85 3.34
N VAL A 143 -3.03 -10.81 2.13
CA VAL A 143 -3.81 -10.89 0.89
C VAL A 143 -4.49 -12.26 0.77
N GLU A 144 -3.77 -13.35 1.04
CA GLU A 144 -4.32 -14.70 0.95
C GLU A 144 -5.39 -14.95 2.03
N GLU A 145 -5.09 -14.66 3.29
CA GLU A 145 -5.93 -15.03 4.43
C GLU A 145 -7.10 -14.07 4.67
N LYS A 146 -6.92 -12.76 4.42
CA LYS A 146 -7.91 -11.73 4.74
C LYS A 146 -8.65 -11.20 3.53
N LEU A 147 -8.01 -11.13 2.39
CA LEU A 147 -8.61 -10.61 1.16
C LEU A 147 -9.01 -11.72 0.18
N HIS A 148 -8.63 -12.97 0.47
CA HIS A 148 -8.88 -14.15 -0.37
C HIS A 148 -8.44 -13.94 -1.82
N GLY A 149 -7.29 -13.30 -1.98
CA GLY A 149 -6.71 -12.90 -3.25
C GLY A 149 -5.29 -13.41 -3.43
N THR A 150 -4.60 -12.80 -4.38
CA THR A 150 -3.19 -13.10 -4.70
C THR A 150 -2.40 -11.81 -4.80
N LEU A 151 -1.12 -11.85 -4.43
CA LEU A 151 -0.17 -10.76 -4.59
C LEU A 151 0.91 -11.17 -5.59
N GLN A 152 1.16 -10.33 -6.58
CA GLN A 152 2.16 -10.56 -7.63
C GLN A 152 3.04 -9.32 -7.79
N PHE A 153 4.31 -9.56 -8.12
CA PHE A 153 5.30 -8.54 -8.37
C PHE A 153 5.89 -8.66 -9.75
N ARG A 154 6.12 -7.51 -10.40
CA ARG A 154 6.99 -7.36 -11.56
C ARG A 154 8.01 -6.29 -11.21
N THR A 155 9.27 -6.58 -11.36
CA THR A 155 10.37 -5.66 -11.06
C THR A 155 11.39 -5.68 -12.17
N GLY A 156 12.04 -4.55 -12.40
CA GLY A 156 13.04 -4.40 -13.44
C GLY A 156 13.65 -2.99 -13.45
N PRO A 157 14.51 -2.68 -14.40
CA PRO A 157 15.19 -1.37 -14.47
C PRO A 157 14.26 -0.16 -14.61
N ALA A 158 12.99 -0.39 -14.96
CA ALA A 158 11.96 0.64 -15.12
C ALA A 158 11.10 0.84 -13.85
N GLY A 159 11.41 0.11 -12.76
CA GLY A 159 10.68 0.21 -11.50
C GLY A 159 10.05 -1.11 -11.07
N THR A 160 9.15 -1.02 -10.10
CA THR A 160 8.41 -2.16 -9.56
C THR A 160 6.91 -1.94 -9.70
N CYS A 161 6.20 -3.00 -10.06
CA CYS A 161 4.74 -3.05 -10.06
C CYS A 161 4.31 -4.21 -9.15
N ALA A 162 3.57 -3.90 -8.11
CA ALA A 162 2.92 -4.86 -7.23
C ALA A 162 1.41 -4.83 -7.48
N VAL A 163 0.81 -5.97 -7.76
CA VAL A 163 -0.65 -6.10 -7.98
C VAL A 163 -1.21 -7.11 -7.01
N PHE A 164 -2.23 -6.72 -6.27
CA PHE A 164 -2.98 -7.69 -5.48
C PHE A 164 -4.46 -7.67 -5.84
N SER A 165 -5.07 -8.84 -5.73
CA SER A 165 -6.50 -9.03 -5.89
C SER A 165 -7.17 -9.20 -4.54
N MET A 166 -8.46 -8.87 -4.50
CA MET A 166 -9.33 -9.14 -3.36
C MET A 166 -10.73 -9.52 -3.84
N LEU A 167 -11.46 -10.30 -3.06
CA LEU A 167 -12.86 -10.54 -3.35
C LEU A 167 -13.64 -9.23 -3.33
N THR A 168 -14.38 -8.96 -4.39
CA THR A 168 -15.29 -7.82 -4.42
C THR A 168 -16.44 -8.11 -3.44
N PRO A 169 -16.73 -7.22 -2.48
CA PRO A 169 -17.88 -7.38 -1.62
C PRO A 169 -19.15 -7.56 -2.48
N ALA A 170 -19.99 -8.53 -2.11
CA ALA A 170 -21.26 -8.69 -2.78
C ALA A 170 -22.05 -7.38 -2.60
N HIS A 171 -22.50 -6.77 -3.71
CA HIS A 171 -23.51 -5.73 -3.60
C HIS A 171 -24.76 -6.40 -3.03
N GLU A 172 -25.15 -6.03 -1.82
CA GLU A 172 -26.51 -6.27 -1.36
C GLU A 172 -27.41 -5.46 -2.29
N THR A 173 -27.94 -6.13 -3.30
CA THR A 173 -29.04 -5.59 -4.11
C THR A 173 -30.26 -5.60 -3.22
N GLU A 174 -30.69 -4.41 -2.78
CA GLU A 174 -32.06 -4.20 -2.29
C GLU A 174 -33.11 -4.60 -3.32
#